data_1a0743ff49dc98e5ffbd4154f4d90ac9
#
_entry.id   1a0743ff49dc98e5ffbd4154f4d90ac9
#
_cell.length_a   1.000
_cell.length_b   1.000
_cell.length_c   1.000
_cell.angle_alpha   90.00
_cell.angle_beta   90.00
_cell.angle_gamma   90.00
#
_symmetry.space_group_name_H-M   'P 1'
#
loop_
_entity.id
_entity.type
_entity.pdbx_description
1 polymer ?
#
loop_
_entity_poly.entity_id
_entity_poly.type
_entity_poly.pdbx_seq_one_letter_code
_entity_poly.pdbx_strand_id
1 'polypeptide(L)'
;SVTFFALQERSMRYISRISSAIQNISEGDLNTAIEVRGDDEFTAMAVNLNKMVGDIRNLMDKEREAERTKNELITNVAHDLRTPLTSIIGYLELLSGKVEIPAEMQKKYNDIAYAKSKRLEKLIEDLFGFTKMNYGKVAMHVSKVDIVKLLSQLLEEFYPSFKDKNLSYELQSNVPGKVITADGNLLARLFDNLINNAIKYGADGKRVLVQIHAEEEVVTVSVTNYGYVIPADELPLLFNKFYRVEQSRSTNTGGTGLGLAIAKNIVDMHGGTIQVTSDLNGTVFTVRLRTNFDINRENFQMP
;
A
#
# COMPACT_ATOMS: atom_id res chain seq x y z
N SER A 1 36.50 39.08 42.95
CA SER A 1 36.28 39.91 41.75
C SER A 1 36.65 39.18 40.43
N VAL A 2 37.82 38.54 40.34
CA VAL A 2 38.30 37.88 39.11
C VAL A 2 37.42 36.68 38.71
N THR A 3 36.96 35.87 39.66
CA THR A 3 36.10 34.71 39.42
C THR A 3 34.71 35.07 38.89
N PHE A 4 34.15 36.20 39.35
CA PHE A 4 32.86 36.70 38.87
C PHE A 4 32.93 37.16 37.39
N PHE A 5 33.99 37.91 37.03
CA PHE A 5 34.22 38.32 35.65
C PHE A 5 34.43 37.14 34.72
N ALA A 6 35.17 36.10 35.12
CA ALA A 6 35.39 34.89 34.33
C ALA A 6 34.11 34.08 34.11
N LEU A 7 33.22 33.97 35.09
CA LEU A 7 31.90 33.34 34.99
C LEU A 7 30.98 34.12 34.02
N GLN A 8 30.96 35.46 34.15
CA GLN A 8 30.14 36.31 33.28
C GLN A 8 30.61 36.25 31.81
N GLU A 9 31.93 36.25 31.59
CA GLU A 9 32.47 36.09 30.21
C GLU A 9 32.18 34.73 29.60
N ARG A 10 32.16 33.67 30.38
CA ARG A 10 31.81 32.32 29.92
C ARG A 10 30.32 32.22 29.52
N SER A 11 29.42 32.79 30.30
CA SER A 11 27.98 32.84 29.99
C SER A 11 27.70 33.67 28.74
N MET A 12 28.35 34.84 28.60
CA MET A 12 28.21 35.71 27.43
C MET A 12 28.68 35.02 26.15
N ARG A 13 29.78 34.26 26.18
CA ARG A 13 30.27 33.46 25.04
C ARG A 13 29.29 32.36 24.70
N TYR A 14 28.66 31.71 25.67
CA TYR A 14 27.68 30.66 25.41
C TYR A 14 26.40 31.23 24.78
N ILE A 15 25.90 32.37 25.26
CA ILE A 15 24.76 33.08 24.67
C ILE A 15 25.06 33.48 23.20
N SER A 16 26.27 34.00 22.95
CA SER A 16 26.69 34.35 21.58
C SER A 16 26.68 33.15 20.64
N ARG A 17 27.12 31.99 21.12
CA ARG A 17 27.07 30.73 20.34
C ARG A 17 25.65 30.30 20.04
N ILE A 18 24.75 30.34 21.03
CA ILE A 18 23.33 30.05 20.82
C ILE A 18 22.74 31.00 19.79
N SER A 19 23.03 32.30 19.88
CA SER A 19 22.55 33.31 18.96
C SER A 19 23.05 33.05 17.53
N SER A 20 24.34 32.72 17.35
CA SER A 20 24.90 32.38 16.05
C SER A 20 24.29 31.08 15.47
N ALA A 21 24.04 30.11 16.32
CA ALA A 21 23.39 28.87 15.89
C ALA A 21 21.94 29.10 15.44
N ILE A 22 21.19 29.94 16.15
CA ILE A 22 19.83 30.37 15.77
C ILE A 22 19.86 31.08 14.41
N GLN A 23 20.85 31.94 14.18
CA GLN A 23 21.03 32.62 12.90
C GLN A 23 21.24 31.61 11.76
N ASN A 24 22.19 30.66 11.93
CA ASN A 24 22.44 29.62 10.94
C ASN A 24 21.20 28.78 10.65
N ILE A 25 20.46 28.40 11.70
CA ILE A 25 19.20 27.64 11.56
C ILE A 25 18.17 28.47 10.78
N SER A 26 18.06 29.78 11.05
CA SER A 26 17.15 30.69 10.32
C SER A 26 17.52 30.86 8.84
N GLU A 27 18.79 30.71 8.51
CA GLU A 27 19.32 30.73 7.13
C GLU A 27 19.21 29.36 6.43
N GLY A 28 18.64 28.35 7.13
CA GLY A 28 18.36 27.03 6.57
C GLY A 28 19.40 25.96 6.87
N ASP A 29 20.47 26.26 7.62
CA ASP A 29 21.41 25.24 8.08
C ASP A 29 20.87 24.50 9.31
N LEU A 30 20.08 23.47 9.04
CA LEU A 30 19.57 22.58 10.07
C LEU A 30 20.61 21.57 10.59
N ASN A 31 21.86 21.56 10.07
CA ASN A 31 22.91 20.68 10.56
C ASN A 31 23.66 21.24 11.76
N THR A 32 23.46 22.53 12.06
CA THR A 32 24.05 23.16 13.23
C THR A 32 23.43 22.59 14.50
N ALA A 33 24.25 21.95 15.34
CA ALA A 33 23.86 21.52 16.67
C ALA A 33 24.43 22.49 17.72
N ILE A 34 23.58 22.88 18.67
CA ILE A 34 24.00 23.73 19.78
C ILE A 34 24.59 22.83 20.88
N GLU A 35 25.82 23.13 21.28
CA GLU A 35 26.48 22.37 22.33
C GLU A 35 25.75 22.59 23.67
N VAL A 36 25.30 21.49 24.29
CA VAL A 36 24.60 21.52 25.57
C VAL A 36 25.66 21.56 26.69
N ARG A 37 25.72 22.67 27.45
CA ARG A 37 26.70 22.89 28.55
C ARG A 37 26.05 23.48 29.75
N GLY A 38 26.24 22.83 30.91
CA GLY A 38 25.77 23.33 32.21
C GLY A 38 24.42 22.73 32.60
N ASP A 39 23.75 23.42 33.53
CA ASP A 39 22.47 22.98 34.12
C ASP A 39 21.61 24.22 34.47
N ASP A 40 21.69 25.25 33.59
CA ASP A 40 20.99 26.51 33.71
C ASP A 40 19.91 26.70 32.64
N GLU A 41 19.24 27.84 32.65
CA GLU A 41 18.15 28.18 31.69
C GLU A 41 18.66 28.23 30.26
N PHE A 42 19.93 28.59 30.02
CA PHE A 42 20.52 28.61 28.68
C PHE A 42 20.79 27.21 28.15
N THR A 43 21.12 26.27 29.05
CA THR A 43 21.24 24.86 28.74
C THR A 43 19.88 24.28 28.33
N ALA A 44 18.83 24.60 29.08
CA ALA A 44 17.47 24.21 28.75
C ALA A 44 17.03 24.77 27.36
N MET A 45 17.40 26.02 27.06
CA MET A 45 17.16 26.64 25.74
C MET A 45 17.89 25.89 24.63
N ALA A 46 19.16 25.54 24.82
CA ALA A 46 19.96 24.79 23.82
C ALA A 46 19.34 23.40 23.55
N VAL A 47 18.88 22.70 24.59
CA VAL A 47 18.18 21.39 24.43
C VAL A 47 16.90 21.56 23.65
N ASN A 48 16.06 22.53 23.98
CA ASN A 48 14.79 22.77 23.28
C ASN A 48 15.01 23.19 21.82
N LEU A 49 16.02 24.00 21.54
CA LEU A 49 16.36 24.38 20.16
C LEU A 49 16.85 23.18 19.34
N ASN A 50 17.72 22.34 19.91
CA ASN A 50 18.18 21.11 19.23
C ASN A 50 17.01 20.16 18.93
N LYS A 51 16.07 20.03 19.88
CA LYS A 51 14.85 19.25 19.68
C LYS A 51 14.00 19.80 18.53
N MET A 52 13.76 21.12 18.54
CA MET A 52 12.98 21.80 17.49
C MET A 52 13.63 21.61 16.11
N VAL A 53 14.95 21.75 16.02
CA VAL A 53 15.70 21.50 14.77
C VAL A 53 15.55 20.05 14.31
N GLY A 54 15.62 19.09 15.24
CA GLY A 54 15.37 17.67 14.96
C GLY A 54 13.96 17.42 14.43
N ASP A 55 12.95 18.03 15.04
CA ASP A 55 11.56 17.91 14.59
C ASP A 55 11.36 18.53 13.21
N ILE A 56 11.94 19.70 12.93
CA ILE A 56 11.89 20.34 11.60
C ILE A 56 12.56 19.45 10.53
N ARG A 57 13.74 18.87 10.81
CA ARG A 57 14.38 17.92 9.88
C ARG A 57 13.47 16.75 9.56
N ASN A 58 12.93 16.12 10.60
CA ASN A 58 12.04 14.97 10.44
C ASN A 58 10.81 15.31 9.58
N LEU A 59 10.27 16.53 9.76
CA LEU A 59 9.14 17.01 8.94
C LEU A 59 9.56 17.23 7.49
N MET A 60 10.71 17.87 7.26
CA MET A 60 11.22 18.11 5.90
C MET A 60 11.57 16.81 5.18
N ASP A 61 12.14 15.84 5.86
CA ASP A 61 12.47 14.54 5.28
C ASP A 61 11.19 13.76 4.91
N LYS A 62 10.17 13.80 5.76
CA LYS A 62 8.85 13.23 5.46
C LYS A 62 8.17 13.93 4.27
N GLU A 63 8.28 15.25 4.18
CA GLU A 63 7.73 16.02 3.07
C GLU A 63 8.43 15.66 1.75
N ARG A 64 9.77 15.61 1.75
CA ARG A 64 10.57 15.20 0.58
C ARG A 64 10.24 13.78 0.13
N GLU A 65 10.10 12.85 1.07
CA GLU A 65 9.71 11.47 0.78
C GLU A 65 8.29 11.40 0.19
N ALA A 66 7.35 12.18 0.74
CA ALA A 66 5.99 12.27 0.21
C ALA A 66 5.97 12.87 -1.21
N GLU A 67 6.76 13.91 -1.46
CA GLU A 67 6.87 14.53 -2.79
C GLU A 67 7.52 13.58 -3.80
N ARG A 68 8.59 12.90 -3.42
CA ARG A 68 9.24 11.87 -4.25
C ARG A 68 8.26 10.76 -4.61
N THR A 69 7.56 10.23 -3.62
CA THR A 69 6.55 9.19 -3.80
C THR A 69 5.43 9.65 -4.74
N LYS A 70 4.98 10.91 -4.62
CA LYS A 70 3.98 11.51 -5.51
C LYS A 70 4.49 11.59 -6.96
N ASN A 71 5.74 12.00 -7.17
CA ASN A 71 6.31 12.13 -8.51
C ASN A 71 6.55 10.75 -9.16
N GLU A 72 7.01 9.77 -8.40
CA GLU A 72 7.11 8.37 -8.84
C GLU A 72 5.73 7.80 -9.22
N LEU A 73 4.71 8.11 -8.43
CA LEU A 73 3.32 7.75 -8.72
C LEU A 73 2.87 8.28 -10.07
N ILE A 74 3.04 9.57 -10.31
CA ILE A 74 2.62 10.22 -11.57
C ILE A 74 3.35 9.59 -12.77
N THR A 75 4.66 9.35 -12.65
CA THR A 75 5.49 8.79 -13.72
C THR A 75 5.08 7.35 -14.05
N ASN A 76 4.92 6.50 -13.04
CA ASN A 76 4.57 5.10 -13.22
C ASN A 76 3.15 4.95 -13.78
N VAL A 77 2.20 5.74 -13.27
CA VAL A 77 0.82 5.77 -13.76
C VAL A 77 0.77 6.21 -15.23
N ALA A 78 1.47 7.29 -15.59
CA ALA A 78 1.50 7.79 -16.97
C ALA A 78 2.06 6.72 -17.93
N HIS A 79 3.10 5.99 -17.53
CA HIS A 79 3.66 4.89 -18.31
C HIS A 79 2.66 3.74 -18.46
N ASP A 80 2.04 3.31 -17.36
CA ASP A 80 1.13 2.15 -17.35
C ASP A 80 -0.21 2.43 -18.05
N LEU A 81 -0.65 3.69 -18.11
CA LEU A 81 -1.80 4.11 -18.92
C LEU A 81 -1.44 4.22 -20.41
N ARG A 82 -0.24 4.73 -20.74
CA ARG A 82 0.18 4.92 -22.13
C ARG A 82 0.27 3.61 -22.89
N THR A 83 0.80 2.55 -22.28
CA THR A 83 1.01 1.25 -22.94
C THR A 83 -0.28 0.62 -23.48
N PRO A 84 -1.35 0.40 -22.69
CA PRO A 84 -2.61 -0.13 -23.23
C PRO A 84 -3.28 0.84 -24.19
N LEU A 85 -3.21 2.16 -23.93
CA LEU A 85 -3.80 3.18 -24.82
C LEU A 85 -3.17 3.15 -26.22
N THR A 86 -1.84 3.10 -26.32
CA THR A 86 -1.12 3.00 -27.59
C THR A 86 -1.52 1.71 -28.33
N SER A 87 -1.67 0.59 -27.61
CA SER A 87 -2.12 -0.66 -28.21
C SER A 87 -3.56 -0.55 -28.76
N ILE A 88 -4.48 0.04 -27.99
CA ILE A 88 -5.87 0.25 -28.42
C ILE A 88 -5.90 1.08 -29.70
N ILE A 89 -5.22 2.23 -29.71
CA ILE A 89 -5.15 3.11 -30.88
C ILE A 89 -4.59 2.34 -32.08
N GLY A 90 -3.47 1.63 -31.93
CA GLY A 90 -2.86 0.89 -33.04
C GLY A 90 -3.77 -0.19 -33.65
N TYR A 91 -4.50 -0.96 -32.81
CA TYR A 91 -5.46 -1.95 -33.33
C TYR A 91 -6.67 -1.31 -33.99
N LEU A 92 -7.17 -0.16 -33.47
CA LEU A 92 -8.26 0.57 -34.09
C LEU A 92 -7.82 1.25 -35.41
N GLU A 93 -6.59 1.75 -35.51
CA GLU A 93 -6.01 2.27 -36.75
C GLU A 93 -5.92 1.18 -37.82
N LEU A 94 -5.48 -0.04 -37.45
CA LEU A 94 -5.47 -1.18 -38.37
C LEU A 94 -6.88 -1.52 -38.88
N LEU A 95 -7.89 -1.48 -37.99
CA LEU A 95 -9.29 -1.77 -38.32
C LEU A 95 -9.94 -0.67 -39.17
N SER A 96 -9.55 0.60 -39.00
CA SER A 96 -10.06 1.74 -39.75
C SER A 96 -9.30 2.02 -41.05
N GLY A 97 -8.19 1.32 -41.28
CA GLY A 97 -7.36 1.49 -42.45
C GLY A 97 -8.09 1.05 -43.75
N LYS A 98 -7.58 1.53 -44.91
CA LYS A 98 -8.14 1.22 -46.23
C LYS A 98 -7.76 -0.20 -46.75
N VAL A 99 -7.00 -0.94 -45.98
CA VAL A 99 -6.56 -2.30 -46.37
C VAL A 99 -7.65 -3.28 -45.92
N GLU A 100 -8.10 -4.13 -46.86
CA GLU A 100 -9.07 -5.17 -46.56
C GLU A 100 -8.42 -6.21 -45.63
N ILE A 101 -8.95 -6.35 -44.41
CA ILE A 101 -8.46 -7.27 -43.39
C ILE A 101 -9.44 -8.45 -43.35
N PRO A 102 -8.97 -9.72 -43.34
CA PRO A 102 -9.81 -10.89 -43.16
C PRO A 102 -10.69 -10.80 -41.91
N ALA A 103 -11.95 -11.24 -41.98
CA ALA A 103 -12.91 -11.13 -40.89
C ALA A 103 -12.43 -11.72 -39.55
N GLU A 104 -11.67 -12.82 -39.61
CA GLU A 104 -11.05 -13.45 -38.46
C GLU A 104 -10.03 -12.52 -37.78
N MET A 105 -9.22 -11.80 -38.54
CA MET A 105 -8.25 -10.84 -38.06
C MET A 105 -8.94 -9.60 -37.52
N GLN A 106 -10.04 -9.13 -38.13
CA GLN A 106 -10.84 -8.02 -37.60
C GLN A 106 -11.39 -8.34 -36.22
N LYS A 107 -11.96 -9.56 -36.07
CA LYS A 107 -12.44 -10.03 -34.77
C LYS A 107 -11.32 -10.08 -33.74
N LYS A 108 -10.17 -10.64 -34.08
CA LYS A 108 -9.00 -10.74 -33.22
C LYS A 108 -8.51 -9.35 -32.76
N TYR A 109 -8.44 -8.36 -33.64
CA TYR A 109 -8.01 -7.00 -33.31
C TYR A 109 -9.03 -6.29 -32.42
N ASN A 110 -10.33 -6.46 -32.66
CA ASN A 110 -11.39 -5.97 -31.81
C ASN A 110 -11.31 -6.57 -30.40
N ASP A 111 -11.14 -7.88 -30.28
CA ASP A 111 -11.04 -8.58 -29.00
C ASP A 111 -9.82 -8.09 -28.19
N ILE A 112 -8.69 -7.86 -28.87
CA ILE A 112 -7.48 -7.33 -28.23
C ILE A 112 -7.72 -5.87 -27.76
N ALA A 113 -8.29 -5.01 -28.62
CA ALA A 113 -8.58 -3.62 -28.27
C ALA A 113 -9.55 -3.55 -27.10
N TYR A 114 -10.60 -4.38 -27.09
CA TYR A 114 -11.56 -4.46 -25.99
C TYR A 114 -10.90 -4.93 -24.69
N ALA A 115 -10.10 -5.98 -24.71
CA ALA A 115 -9.38 -6.48 -23.53
C ALA A 115 -8.41 -5.42 -22.95
N LYS A 116 -7.72 -4.66 -23.83
CA LYS A 116 -6.84 -3.55 -23.40
C LYS A 116 -7.62 -2.37 -22.81
N SER A 117 -8.82 -2.07 -23.36
CA SER A 117 -9.70 -1.03 -22.82
C SER A 117 -10.22 -1.39 -21.43
N LYS A 118 -10.65 -2.63 -21.20
CA LYS A 118 -11.04 -3.12 -19.87
C LYS A 118 -9.91 -3.09 -18.86
N ARG A 119 -8.70 -3.37 -19.31
CA ARG A 119 -7.51 -3.24 -18.46
C ARG A 119 -7.25 -1.78 -18.09
N LEU A 120 -7.40 -0.85 -19.05
CA LEU A 120 -7.22 0.58 -18.83
C LEU A 120 -8.27 1.13 -17.84
N GLU A 121 -9.53 0.72 -17.99
CA GLU A 121 -10.63 1.04 -17.07
C GLU A 121 -10.27 0.64 -15.63
N LYS A 122 -9.85 -0.61 -15.41
CA LYS A 122 -9.42 -1.10 -14.09
C LYS A 122 -8.22 -0.33 -13.51
N LEU A 123 -7.24 0.04 -14.35
CA LEU A 123 -6.10 0.88 -13.96
C LEU A 123 -6.55 2.23 -13.41
N ILE A 124 -7.51 2.87 -14.08
CA ILE A 124 -8.08 4.15 -13.69
C ILE A 124 -8.86 4.02 -12.38
N GLU A 125 -9.68 2.98 -12.22
CA GLU A 125 -10.43 2.72 -10.98
C GLU A 125 -9.51 2.48 -9.79
N ASP A 126 -8.44 1.69 -9.98
CA ASP A 126 -7.43 1.43 -8.95
C ASP A 126 -6.73 2.73 -8.53
N LEU A 127 -6.38 3.58 -9.51
CA LEU A 127 -5.75 4.87 -9.26
C LEU A 127 -6.67 5.83 -8.50
N PHE A 128 -7.93 5.98 -8.95
CA PHE A 128 -8.91 6.82 -8.25
C PHE A 128 -9.17 6.32 -6.83
N GLY A 129 -9.33 5.01 -6.67
CA GLY A 129 -9.51 4.42 -5.35
C GLY A 129 -8.32 4.64 -4.44
N PHE A 130 -7.11 4.49 -4.98
CA PHE A 130 -5.87 4.75 -4.25
C PHE A 130 -5.72 6.23 -3.85
N THR A 131 -5.96 7.17 -4.78
CA THR A 131 -5.86 8.62 -4.51
C THR A 131 -6.90 9.06 -3.48
N LYS A 132 -8.14 8.57 -3.58
CA LYS A 132 -9.19 8.86 -2.63
C LYS A 132 -8.84 8.37 -1.21
N MET A 133 -8.24 7.18 -1.08
CA MET A 133 -7.83 6.62 0.21
C MET A 133 -6.64 7.35 0.84
N ASN A 134 -5.68 7.82 0.05
CA ASN A 134 -4.45 8.44 0.60
C ASN A 134 -4.58 9.96 0.80
N TYR A 135 -5.35 10.65 -0.04
CA TYR A 135 -5.45 12.11 -0.04
C TYR A 135 -6.85 12.64 0.27
N GLY A 136 -7.86 11.78 0.28
CA GLY A 136 -9.22 12.11 0.67
C GLY A 136 -9.54 11.58 2.06
N LYS A 137 -10.36 12.30 2.82
CA LYS A 137 -11.00 11.72 4.01
C LYS A 137 -12.06 10.73 3.51
N VAL A 138 -11.68 9.46 3.32
CA VAL A 138 -12.66 8.41 3.04
C VAL A 138 -13.47 8.22 4.32
N ALA A 139 -14.71 8.66 4.30
CA ALA A 139 -15.64 8.31 5.37
C ALA A 139 -15.90 6.80 5.29
N MET A 140 -15.50 6.05 6.32
CA MET A 140 -15.82 4.63 6.42
C MET A 140 -17.29 4.46 6.76
N HIS A 141 -17.98 3.59 6.03
CA HIS A 141 -19.35 3.19 6.31
C HIS A 141 -19.39 1.88 7.08
N VAL A 142 -19.11 1.98 8.38
CA VAL A 142 -19.01 0.82 9.27
C VAL A 142 -20.39 0.23 9.50
N SER A 143 -20.52 -1.08 9.32
CA SER A 143 -21.74 -1.86 9.51
C SER A 143 -21.43 -3.26 10.06
N LYS A 144 -22.44 -4.06 10.33
CA LYS A 144 -22.29 -5.48 10.68
C LYS A 144 -22.13 -6.30 9.41
N VAL A 145 -20.98 -6.96 9.25
CA VAL A 145 -20.61 -7.76 8.07
C VAL A 145 -20.31 -9.19 8.49
N ASP A 146 -20.96 -10.16 7.88
CA ASP A 146 -20.61 -11.57 8.01
C ASP A 146 -19.44 -11.88 7.07
N ILE A 147 -18.25 -12.04 7.64
CA ILE A 147 -17.02 -12.24 6.86
C ILE A 147 -17.01 -13.57 6.10
N VAL A 148 -17.67 -14.62 6.62
CA VAL A 148 -17.74 -15.93 5.96
C VAL A 148 -18.61 -15.82 4.70
N LYS A 149 -19.76 -15.16 4.80
CA LYS A 149 -20.66 -14.92 3.65
C LYS A 149 -20.01 -14.03 2.61
N LEU A 150 -19.33 -12.96 3.04
CA LEU A 150 -18.64 -12.06 2.14
C LEU A 150 -17.60 -12.80 1.31
N LEU A 151 -16.76 -13.62 1.93
CA LEU A 151 -15.72 -14.38 1.22
C LEU A 151 -16.30 -15.48 0.33
N SER A 152 -17.38 -16.15 0.78
CA SER A 152 -18.08 -17.12 -0.07
C SER A 152 -18.63 -16.49 -1.34
N GLN A 153 -19.30 -15.33 -1.23
CA GLN A 153 -19.84 -14.60 -2.38
C GLN A 153 -18.72 -14.14 -3.34
N LEU A 154 -17.62 -13.58 -2.82
CA LEU A 154 -16.50 -13.18 -3.64
C LEU A 154 -15.89 -14.35 -4.41
N LEU A 155 -15.70 -15.51 -3.77
CA LEU A 155 -15.17 -16.69 -4.44
C LEU A 155 -16.10 -17.22 -5.55
N GLU A 156 -17.41 -17.12 -5.35
CA GLU A 156 -18.42 -17.45 -6.38
C GLU A 156 -18.35 -16.46 -7.56
N GLU A 157 -18.18 -15.16 -7.30
CA GLU A 157 -18.00 -14.15 -8.35
C GLU A 157 -16.73 -14.40 -9.17
N PHE A 158 -15.66 -14.89 -8.55
CA PHE A 158 -14.41 -15.26 -9.23
C PHE A 158 -14.43 -16.61 -9.93
N TYR A 159 -15.51 -17.39 -9.84
CA TYR A 159 -15.59 -18.71 -10.46
C TYR A 159 -15.20 -18.76 -11.95
N PRO A 160 -15.65 -17.83 -12.81
CA PRO A 160 -15.22 -17.80 -14.21
C PRO A 160 -13.70 -17.63 -14.35
N SER A 161 -13.09 -16.78 -13.54
CA SER A 161 -11.64 -16.53 -13.57
C SER A 161 -10.83 -17.74 -13.10
N PHE A 162 -11.33 -18.47 -12.10
CA PHE A 162 -10.74 -19.73 -11.66
C PHE A 162 -10.80 -20.78 -12.76
N LYS A 163 -11.95 -20.91 -13.43
CA LYS A 163 -12.17 -21.84 -14.54
C LYS A 163 -11.25 -21.55 -15.74
N ASP A 164 -11.13 -20.29 -16.13
CA ASP A 164 -10.27 -19.87 -17.24
C ASP A 164 -8.78 -20.18 -17.00
N LYS A 165 -8.36 -20.20 -15.74
CA LYS A 165 -6.99 -20.52 -15.33
C LYS A 165 -6.78 -21.98 -14.92
N ASN A 166 -7.81 -22.83 -15.04
CA ASN A 166 -7.80 -24.20 -14.53
C ASN A 166 -7.39 -24.30 -13.05
N LEU A 167 -7.84 -23.33 -12.24
CA LEU A 167 -7.62 -23.27 -10.79
C LEU A 167 -8.83 -23.82 -10.05
N SER A 168 -8.60 -24.58 -8.99
CA SER A 168 -9.59 -24.88 -7.97
C SER A 168 -9.48 -23.89 -6.82
N TYR A 169 -10.58 -23.62 -6.14
CA TYR A 169 -10.56 -22.88 -4.90
C TYR A 169 -11.26 -23.65 -3.79
N GLU A 170 -10.88 -23.38 -2.56
CA GLU A 170 -11.46 -23.96 -1.36
C GLU A 170 -11.58 -22.87 -0.30
N LEU A 171 -12.77 -22.83 0.37
CA LEU A 171 -13.01 -21.99 1.53
C LEU A 171 -13.12 -22.88 2.76
N GLN A 172 -12.24 -22.67 3.73
CA GLN A 172 -12.26 -23.35 5.02
C GLN A 172 -12.57 -22.34 6.13
N SER A 173 -13.48 -22.67 7.03
CA SER A 173 -13.79 -21.83 8.18
C SER A 173 -14.00 -22.70 9.41
N ASN A 174 -13.49 -22.24 10.56
CA ASN A 174 -13.74 -22.90 11.85
C ASN A 174 -15.13 -22.59 12.43
N VAL A 175 -15.90 -21.69 11.79
CA VAL A 175 -17.25 -21.28 12.19
C VAL A 175 -18.15 -21.16 10.96
N PRO A 176 -19.47 -21.41 11.07
CA PRO A 176 -20.40 -21.31 9.95
C PRO A 176 -20.69 -19.86 9.52
N GLY A 177 -20.44 -18.88 10.41
CA GLY A 177 -20.59 -17.46 10.17
C GLY A 177 -19.94 -16.66 11.29
N LYS A 178 -19.39 -15.48 10.96
CA LYS A 178 -18.81 -14.55 11.94
C LYS A 178 -19.12 -13.12 11.52
N VAL A 179 -19.90 -12.47 12.36
CA VAL A 179 -20.23 -11.05 12.16
C VAL A 179 -19.17 -10.18 12.81
N ILE A 180 -18.60 -9.27 12.03
CA ILE A 180 -17.64 -8.27 12.48
C ILE A 180 -18.17 -6.86 12.17
N THR A 181 -17.67 -5.85 12.89
CA THR A 181 -17.98 -4.45 12.66
C THR A 181 -16.92 -3.88 11.71
N ALA A 182 -17.30 -3.57 10.47
CA ALA A 182 -16.36 -3.13 9.44
C ALA A 182 -17.07 -2.41 8.28
N ASP A 183 -16.32 -1.81 7.37
CA ASP A 183 -16.86 -1.35 6.09
C ASP A 183 -16.85 -2.52 5.08
N GLY A 184 -18.04 -3.04 4.76
CA GLY A 184 -18.20 -4.21 3.89
C GLY A 184 -17.67 -3.98 2.47
N ASN A 185 -17.80 -2.77 1.92
CA ASN A 185 -17.31 -2.44 0.58
C ASN A 185 -15.77 -2.40 0.55
N LEU A 186 -15.16 -1.84 1.58
CA LEU A 186 -13.70 -1.83 1.70
C LEU A 186 -13.16 -3.25 1.93
N LEU A 187 -13.82 -4.08 2.75
CA LEU A 187 -13.43 -5.47 2.93
C LEU A 187 -13.58 -6.29 1.65
N ALA A 188 -14.68 -6.11 0.90
CA ALA A 188 -14.84 -6.75 -0.40
C ALA A 188 -13.67 -6.38 -1.34
N ARG A 189 -13.31 -5.11 -1.41
CA ARG A 189 -12.16 -4.63 -2.20
C ARG A 189 -10.82 -5.17 -1.72
N LEU A 190 -10.62 -5.30 -0.41
CA LEU A 190 -9.43 -5.93 0.17
C LEU A 190 -9.27 -7.36 -0.34
N PHE A 191 -10.31 -8.19 -0.16
CA PHE A 191 -10.25 -9.59 -0.54
C PHE A 191 -10.29 -9.82 -2.04
N ASP A 192 -10.97 -8.96 -2.83
CA ASP A 192 -10.87 -8.93 -4.30
C ASP A 192 -9.39 -8.80 -4.74
N ASN A 193 -8.65 -7.87 -4.15
CA ASN A 193 -7.23 -7.70 -4.47
C ASN A 193 -6.39 -8.94 -4.12
N LEU A 194 -6.63 -9.56 -2.96
CA LEU A 194 -5.88 -10.75 -2.53
C LEU A 194 -6.23 -11.98 -3.36
N ILE A 195 -7.52 -12.24 -3.63
CA ILE A 195 -8.00 -13.37 -4.44
C ILE A 195 -7.52 -13.21 -5.89
N ASN A 196 -7.64 -12.02 -6.47
CA ASN A 196 -7.18 -11.74 -7.83
C ASN A 196 -5.65 -11.93 -7.93
N ASN A 197 -4.90 -11.54 -6.90
CA ASN A 197 -3.47 -11.80 -6.82
C ASN A 197 -3.18 -13.30 -6.76
N ALA A 198 -3.93 -14.06 -5.97
CA ALA A 198 -3.79 -15.51 -5.86
C ALA A 198 -4.11 -16.23 -7.18
N ILE A 199 -5.16 -15.81 -7.90
CA ILE A 199 -5.51 -16.35 -9.22
C ILE A 199 -4.40 -16.05 -10.25
N LYS A 200 -3.84 -14.85 -10.19
CA LYS A 200 -2.85 -14.38 -11.15
C LYS A 200 -1.51 -15.10 -11.01
N TYR A 201 -1.07 -15.36 -9.80
CA TYR A 201 0.24 -15.92 -9.49
C TYR A 201 0.19 -17.39 -9.02
N GLY A 202 -1.00 -17.93 -8.82
CA GLY A 202 -1.22 -19.32 -8.39
C GLY A 202 -1.48 -20.32 -9.51
N ALA A 203 -1.39 -19.91 -10.79
CA ALA A 203 -1.75 -20.76 -11.93
C ALA A 203 -0.98 -22.09 -11.98
N ASP A 204 0.30 -22.08 -11.60
CA ASP A 204 1.16 -23.28 -11.61
C ASP A 204 0.76 -24.28 -10.52
N GLY A 205 0.27 -23.80 -9.39
CA GLY A 205 -0.14 -24.62 -8.24
C GLY A 205 -1.57 -25.17 -8.31
N LYS A 206 -2.35 -24.76 -9.32
CA LYS A 206 -3.72 -25.22 -9.64
C LYS A 206 -4.75 -25.12 -8.51
N ARG A 207 -4.41 -24.46 -7.40
CA ARG A 207 -5.27 -24.34 -6.21
C ARG A 207 -5.09 -23.00 -5.53
N VAL A 208 -6.20 -22.43 -5.05
CA VAL A 208 -6.22 -21.29 -4.11
C VAL A 208 -6.99 -21.73 -2.87
N LEU A 209 -6.42 -21.50 -1.69
CA LEU A 209 -7.04 -21.83 -0.42
C LEU A 209 -7.32 -20.55 0.36
N VAL A 210 -8.57 -20.35 0.76
CA VAL A 210 -8.99 -19.26 1.66
C VAL A 210 -9.40 -19.87 2.99
N GLN A 211 -8.74 -19.44 4.06
CA GLN A 211 -9.00 -19.95 5.40
C GLN A 211 -9.46 -18.81 6.32
N ILE A 212 -10.51 -19.06 7.09
CA ILE A 212 -11.03 -18.15 8.09
C ILE A 212 -10.87 -18.82 9.45
N HIS A 213 -10.16 -18.16 10.34
CA HIS A 213 -10.06 -18.55 11.74
C HIS A 213 -10.64 -17.45 12.61
N ALA A 214 -11.82 -17.68 13.15
CA ALA A 214 -12.53 -16.72 13.98
C ALA A 214 -12.34 -17.07 15.46
N GLU A 215 -11.85 -16.11 16.22
CA GLU A 215 -11.78 -16.08 17.67
C GLU A 215 -12.82 -15.08 18.22
N GLU A 216 -12.85 -14.87 19.52
CA GLU A 216 -13.83 -13.97 20.14
C GLU A 216 -13.64 -12.53 19.66
N GLU A 217 -12.42 -12.01 19.75
CA GLU A 217 -12.09 -10.61 19.47
C GLU A 217 -11.41 -10.37 18.11
N VAL A 218 -10.90 -11.43 17.48
CA VAL A 218 -10.09 -11.32 16.25
C VAL A 218 -10.59 -12.33 15.22
N VAL A 219 -10.60 -11.91 13.97
CA VAL A 219 -10.77 -12.79 12.81
C VAL A 219 -9.49 -12.73 11.97
N THR A 220 -8.95 -13.91 11.69
CA THR A 220 -7.81 -14.10 10.80
C THR A 220 -8.29 -14.71 9.49
N VAL A 221 -7.98 -14.08 8.38
CA VAL A 221 -8.24 -14.57 7.02
C VAL A 221 -6.93 -14.77 6.31
N SER A 222 -6.68 -15.99 5.82
CA SER A 222 -5.50 -16.31 5.03
C SER A 222 -5.89 -16.68 3.61
N VAL A 223 -5.23 -16.08 2.62
CA VAL A 223 -5.35 -16.41 1.20
C VAL A 223 -4.04 -17.00 0.74
N THR A 224 -4.08 -18.27 0.35
CA THR A 224 -2.90 -19.05 -0.04
C THR A 224 -2.97 -19.39 -1.53
N ASN A 225 -1.90 -19.11 -2.25
CA ASN A 225 -1.68 -19.63 -3.59
C ASN A 225 -0.38 -20.43 -3.65
N TYR A 226 -0.35 -21.40 -4.54
CA TYR A 226 0.79 -22.28 -4.73
C TYR A 226 1.43 -21.94 -6.07
N GLY A 227 2.73 -21.71 -6.09
CA GLY A 227 3.45 -21.33 -7.30
C GLY A 227 4.87 -20.86 -6.98
N TYR A 228 5.31 -19.83 -7.66
CA TYR A 228 6.63 -19.26 -7.45
C TYR A 228 6.85 -18.80 -6.01
N VAL A 229 7.98 -19.21 -5.42
CA VAL A 229 8.39 -18.78 -4.07
C VAL A 229 9.03 -17.39 -4.17
N ILE A 230 8.45 -16.43 -3.45
CA ILE A 230 8.94 -15.06 -3.43
C ILE A 230 10.16 -14.99 -2.49
N PRO A 231 11.29 -14.41 -2.94
CA PRO A 231 12.47 -14.21 -2.09
C PRO A 231 12.16 -13.44 -0.81
N ALA A 232 12.80 -13.82 0.28
CA ALA A 232 12.52 -13.25 1.61
C ALA A 232 12.80 -11.75 1.70
N ASP A 233 13.77 -11.24 0.95
CA ASP A 233 14.13 -9.82 0.85
C ASP A 233 13.10 -9.01 0.04
N GLU A 234 12.31 -9.66 -0.83
CA GLU A 234 11.24 -9.02 -1.60
C GLU A 234 9.89 -8.97 -0.83
N LEU A 235 9.67 -9.85 0.14
CA LEU A 235 8.39 -9.93 0.87
C LEU A 235 7.97 -8.60 1.52
N PRO A 236 8.83 -7.85 2.22
CA PRO A 236 8.48 -6.56 2.81
C PRO A 236 8.10 -5.51 1.78
N LEU A 237 8.59 -5.64 0.54
CA LEU A 237 8.39 -4.69 -0.55
C LEU A 237 7.06 -4.87 -1.27
N LEU A 238 6.40 -6.02 -1.12
CA LEU A 238 5.16 -6.36 -1.85
C LEU A 238 4.00 -5.39 -1.59
N PHE A 239 3.97 -4.75 -0.43
CA PHE A 239 2.95 -3.77 -0.07
C PHE A 239 3.31 -2.35 -0.51
N ASN A 240 4.54 -2.14 -1.05
CA ASN A 240 4.94 -0.86 -1.58
C ASN A 240 4.19 -0.56 -2.88
N LYS A 241 3.89 0.70 -3.08
CA LYS A 241 3.19 1.21 -4.27
C LYS A 241 4.00 0.88 -5.52
N PHE A 242 3.33 0.34 -6.56
CA PHE A 242 3.93 -0.01 -7.86
C PHE A 242 5.02 -1.08 -7.80
N TYR A 243 5.29 -1.64 -6.62
CA TYR A 243 6.27 -2.71 -6.52
C TYR A 243 5.75 -3.98 -7.22
N ARG A 244 6.64 -4.61 -7.96
CA ARG A 244 6.41 -5.89 -8.64
C ARG A 244 7.71 -6.67 -8.62
N VAL A 245 7.61 -7.94 -8.23
CA VAL A 245 8.71 -8.90 -8.32
C VAL A 245 9.24 -8.95 -9.76
N GLU A 246 10.56 -8.92 -9.97
CA GLU A 246 11.16 -8.81 -11.31
C GLU A 246 10.67 -9.87 -12.28
N GLN A 247 10.51 -11.12 -11.82
CA GLN A 247 10.02 -12.22 -12.65
C GLN A 247 8.55 -12.01 -13.10
N SER A 248 7.75 -11.25 -12.35
CA SER A 248 6.39 -10.88 -12.72
C SER A 248 6.31 -9.76 -13.75
N ARG A 249 7.41 -9.03 -13.99
CA ARG A 249 7.50 -7.99 -15.02
C ARG A 249 7.60 -8.57 -16.43
N SER A 250 8.26 -9.73 -16.58
CA SER A 250 8.47 -10.42 -17.86
C SER A 250 7.26 -11.19 -18.34
N THR A 251 6.33 -11.54 -17.46
CA THR A 251 5.11 -12.25 -17.83
C THR A 251 4.02 -11.25 -18.22
N ASN A 252 3.25 -11.57 -19.27
CA ASN A 252 2.09 -10.80 -19.79
C ASN A 252 0.95 -10.61 -18.75
N THR A 253 1.21 -10.92 -17.49
CA THR A 253 0.29 -10.92 -16.34
C THR A 253 0.00 -9.52 -15.80
N GLY A 254 0.10 -8.49 -16.59
CA GLY A 254 -0.10 -7.08 -16.26
C GLY A 254 -0.88 -6.76 -14.98
N GLY A 255 -0.26 -6.02 -14.08
CA GLY A 255 -0.87 -5.49 -12.85
C GLY A 255 -0.27 -4.14 -12.52
N THR A 256 -1.06 -3.28 -11.88
CA THR A 256 -0.69 -1.92 -11.52
C THR A 256 0.36 -1.83 -10.42
N GLY A 257 0.58 -2.90 -9.65
CA GLY A 257 1.35 -2.85 -8.41
C GLY A 257 0.65 -2.04 -7.30
N LEU A 258 -0.63 -1.66 -7.49
CA LEU A 258 -1.42 -0.93 -6.49
C LEU A 258 -2.30 -1.85 -5.62
N GLY A 259 -2.67 -3.04 -6.11
CA GLY A 259 -3.65 -3.91 -5.43
C GLY A 259 -3.25 -4.28 -4.00
N LEU A 260 -2.00 -4.68 -3.76
CA LEU A 260 -1.52 -5.01 -2.41
C LEU A 260 -1.33 -3.77 -1.53
N ALA A 261 -0.95 -2.63 -2.11
CA ALA A 261 -0.89 -1.36 -1.39
C ALA A 261 -2.29 -0.88 -0.97
N ILE A 262 -3.31 -1.06 -1.82
CA ILE A 262 -4.72 -0.81 -1.50
C ILE A 262 -5.17 -1.76 -0.38
N ALA A 263 -4.85 -3.05 -0.49
CA ALA A 263 -5.19 -4.05 0.53
C ALA A 263 -4.60 -3.66 1.90
N LYS A 264 -3.32 -3.29 1.94
CA LYS A 264 -2.65 -2.83 3.16
C LYS A 264 -3.33 -1.59 3.76
N ASN A 265 -3.65 -0.59 2.93
CA ASN A 265 -4.31 0.64 3.38
C ASN A 265 -5.70 0.35 3.98
N ILE A 266 -6.49 -0.53 3.35
CA ILE A 266 -7.81 -0.93 3.87
C ILE A 266 -7.67 -1.62 5.22
N VAL A 267 -6.69 -2.52 5.38
CA VAL A 267 -6.42 -3.19 6.66
C VAL A 267 -6.02 -2.18 7.73
N ASP A 268 -5.14 -1.22 7.39
CA ASP A 268 -4.72 -0.16 8.32
C ASP A 268 -5.89 0.73 8.74
N MET A 269 -6.79 1.08 7.82
CA MET A 269 -8.02 1.83 8.11
C MET A 269 -8.95 1.09 9.10
N HIS A 270 -8.91 -0.25 9.11
CA HIS A 270 -9.66 -1.09 10.06
C HIS A 270 -8.88 -1.42 11.34
N GLY A 271 -7.70 -0.80 11.55
CA GLY A 271 -6.83 -1.09 12.71
C GLY A 271 -6.36 -2.54 12.77
N GLY A 272 -6.29 -3.21 11.60
CA GLY A 272 -5.85 -4.58 11.45
C GLY A 272 -4.36 -4.72 11.10
N THR A 273 -3.95 -5.96 10.82
CA THR A 273 -2.61 -6.25 10.30
C THR A 273 -2.69 -7.15 9.07
N ILE A 274 -1.78 -6.94 8.12
CA ILE A 274 -1.60 -7.83 6.98
C ILE A 274 -0.13 -8.23 6.89
N GLN A 275 0.09 -9.51 6.67
CA GLN A 275 1.43 -10.11 6.55
C GLN A 275 1.46 -11.05 5.36
N VAL A 276 2.65 -11.35 4.88
CA VAL A 276 2.88 -12.31 3.81
C VAL A 276 4.04 -13.22 4.17
N THR A 277 3.89 -14.50 3.87
CA THR A 277 4.96 -15.50 3.91
C THR A 277 4.98 -16.25 2.59
N SER A 278 6.15 -16.71 2.15
CA SER A 278 6.30 -17.48 0.91
C SER A 278 7.38 -18.52 1.08
N ASP A 279 7.01 -19.77 0.86
CA ASP A 279 7.91 -20.92 0.87
C ASP A 279 7.41 -22.00 -0.09
N LEU A 280 8.00 -23.21 -0.01
CA LEU A 280 7.59 -24.35 -0.84
C LEU A 280 6.15 -24.83 -0.58
N ASN A 281 5.54 -24.43 0.54
CA ASN A 281 4.15 -24.75 0.88
C ASN A 281 3.17 -23.69 0.32
N GLY A 282 3.67 -22.64 -0.31
CA GLY A 282 2.88 -21.59 -0.95
C GLY A 282 3.18 -20.18 -0.47
N THR A 283 2.55 -19.23 -1.13
CA THR A 283 2.53 -17.82 -0.70
C THR A 283 1.22 -17.56 0.03
N VAL A 284 1.32 -17.12 1.28
CA VAL A 284 0.19 -16.90 2.18
C VAL A 284 0.10 -15.45 2.56
N PHE A 285 -1.00 -14.79 2.20
CA PHE A 285 -1.36 -13.47 2.70
C PHE A 285 -2.30 -13.64 3.89
N THR A 286 -1.91 -13.16 5.06
CA THR A 286 -2.68 -13.28 6.30
C THR A 286 -3.15 -11.92 6.76
N VAL A 287 -4.46 -11.74 6.87
CA VAL A 287 -5.13 -10.53 7.36
C VAL A 287 -5.74 -10.82 8.72
N ARG A 288 -5.46 -9.97 9.71
CA ARG A 288 -6.08 -10.03 11.05
C ARG A 288 -6.91 -8.77 11.28
N LEU A 289 -8.17 -8.95 11.63
CA LEU A 289 -9.12 -7.87 11.88
C LEU A 289 -9.76 -8.06 13.25
N ARG A 290 -10.06 -6.95 13.94
CA ARG A 290 -10.86 -7.02 15.17
C ARG A 290 -12.33 -7.29 14.86
N THR A 291 -12.98 -8.11 15.70
CA THR A 291 -14.42 -8.37 15.58
C THR A 291 -15.25 -7.11 15.81
N ASN A 292 -14.85 -6.28 16.78
CA ASN A 292 -15.50 -5.02 17.12
C ASN A 292 -14.56 -3.87 16.81
N PHE A 293 -14.60 -3.40 15.56
CA PHE A 293 -13.86 -2.20 15.14
C PHE A 293 -14.63 -0.96 15.59
N ASP A 294 -13.92 -0.02 16.25
CA ASP A 294 -14.45 1.28 16.68
C ASP A 294 -13.59 2.39 16.07
N ILE A 295 -14.16 3.14 15.13
CA ILE A 295 -13.48 4.21 14.41
C ILE A 295 -12.98 5.34 15.34
N ASN A 296 -13.56 5.48 16.53
CA ASN A 296 -13.20 6.52 17.51
C ASN A 296 -12.03 6.11 18.43
N ARG A 297 -11.62 4.86 18.39
CA ARG A 297 -10.49 4.33 19.16
C ARG A 297 -9.22 4.21 18.26
N GLU A 298 -8.80 5.31 17.66
CA GLU A 298 -7.47 5.42 17.07
C GLU A 298 -6.42 5.33 18.17
N ASN A 299 -5.54 4.33 18.12
CA ASN A 299 -4.34 4.07 18.92
C ASN A 299 -4.42 2.87 19.88
N PHE A 300 -4.64 1.68 19.35
CA PHE A 300 -4.26 0.48 20.08
C PHE A 300 -3.49 -0.46 19.15
N GLN A 301 -2.18 -0.67 19.44
CA GLN A 301 -1.39 -1.71 18.78
C GLN A 301 -2.00 -3.08 19.09
N MET A 302 -2.14 -3.92 18.07
CA MET A 302 -2.52 -5.32 18.28
C MET A 302 -1.42 -6.05 19.05
N PRO A 303 -1.76 -6.94 20.01
CA PRO A 303 -0.81 -7.79 20.70
C PRO A 303 -0.10 -8.77 19.75
#